data_baad2a0bd776f35d466601f9bbf49be9
#
_entry.id   baad2a0bd776f35d466601f9bbf49be9
#
_cell.length_a   1.000
_cell.length_b   1.000
_cell.length_c   1.000
_cell.angle_alpha   90.00
_cell.angle_beta   90.00
_cell.angle_gamma   90.00
#
_symmetry.space_group_name_H-M   'P 1'
#
loop_
_entity.id
_entity.type
_entity.pdbx_description
1 polymer ?
#
loop_
_entity_poly.entity_id
_entity_poly.type
_entity_poly.pdbx_seq_one_letter_code
_entity_poly.pdbx_strand_id
1 'polypeptide(L)'
;MIDIQGLEKKFNDRAIFSGLNLKLEKGKVYALIGKSGGGKTTLLNILGKLEKIDGGRVLYQGKDLKTIPTREYFRDQMGYLFQNFGLLENQSIKENLDLGFVGQKTSKVERLERQVEALEKVNLGYLDLEQKIYTLSGGEAQRVALAKTILKNPPLILADEPTAALDPENSEEVMNLLVGLKDENRMIIIATHNPLVWNKADEIIDMRELAHV
;
A
#
# COMPACT_ATOMS: atom_id res chain seq x y z
N MET A 1 12.35 4.45 8.12
CA MET A 1 12.12 3.77 9.41
C MET A 1 10.80 4.25 9.98
N ILE A 2 9.97 3.33 10.43
CA ILE A 2 8.78 3.59 11.24
C ILE A 2 9.08 3.08 12.65
N ASP A 3 8.74 3.87 13.68
CA ASP A 3 8.89 3.48 15.08
C ASP A 3 7.57 3.77 15.81
N ILE A 4 6.89 2.71 16.22
CA ILE A 4 5.61 2.74 16.93
C ILE A 4 5.91 2.55 18.41
N GLN A 5 5.41 3.43 19.25
CA GLN A 5 5.72 3.45 20.69
C GLN A 5 4.45 3.57 21.50
N GLY A 6 4.11 2.52 22.22
CA GLY A 6 2.97 2.47 23.11
C GLY A 6 1.63 2.75 22.42
N LEU A 7 1.45 2.30 21.16
CA LEU A 7 0.26 2.60 20.37
C LEU A 7 -0.99 2.03 21.02
N GLU A 8 -1.99 2.89 21.22
CA GLU A 8 -3.32 2.53 21.67
C GLU A 8 -4.36 2.86 20.59
N LYS A 9 -5.27 1.91 20.37
CA LYS A 9 -6.43 2.10 19.47
C LYS A 9 -7.61 1.30 19.94
N LYS A 10 -8.76 1.95 20.00
CA LYS A 10 -10.07 1.35 20.32
C LYS A 10 -11.11 1.70 19.26
N PHE A 11 -12.07 0.82 19.08
CA PHE A 11 -13.33 1.11 18.40
C PHE A 11 -14.46 0.77 19.35
N ASN A 12 -15.17 1.78 19.80
CA ASN A 12 -16.12 1.69 20.93
C ASN A 12 -15.41 1.07 22.16
N ASP A 13 -15.93 -0.02 22.68
CA ASP A 13 -15.38 -0.72 23.86
C ASP A 13 -14.34 -1.78 23.49
N ARG A 14 -14.06 -2.00 22.20
CA ARG A 14 -13.10 -3.01 21.76
C ARG A 14 -11.72 -2.37 21.56
N ALA A 15 -10.76 -2.77 22.39
CA ALA A 15 -9.34 -2.46 22.18
C ALA A 15 -8.83 -3.28 20.99
N ILE A 16 -8.14 -2.60 20.06
CA ILE A 16 -7.40 -3.21 18.94
C ILE A 16 -5.92 -3.27 19.27
N PHE A 17 -5.38 -2.18 19.82
CA PHE A 17 -4.00 -2.10 20.30
C PHE A 17 -4.01 -1.51 21.72
N SER A 18 -3.17 -2.08 22.60
CA SER A 18 -3.01 -1.66 23.98
C SER A 18 -1.50 -1.63 24.31
N GLY A 19 -0.81 -0.53 23.88
CA GLY A 19 0.61 -0.37 24.16
C GLY A 19 1.53 -1.01 23.11
N LEU A 20 1.08 -1.17 21.85
CA LEU A 20 1.87 -1.77 20.78
C LEU A 20 3.19 -1.01 20.53
N ASN A 21 4.29 -1.77 20.53
CA ASN A 21 5.62 -1.28 20.17
C ASN A 21 6.13 -2.08 18.95
N LEU A 22 6.57 -1.38 17.89
CA LEU A 22 7.04 -2.02 16.68
C LEU A 22 8.01 -1.10 15.94
N LYS A 23 9.13 -1.65 15.44
CA LYS A 23 10.08 -0.93 14.60
C LYS A 23 10.16 -1.58 13.23
N LEU A 24 10.06 -0.75 12.17
CA LEU A 24 10.14 -1.18 10.79
C LEU A 24 11.24 -0.37 10.08
N GLU A 25 12.09 -1.06 9.34
CA GLU A 25 13.24 -0.49 8.66
C GLU A 25 12.97 -0.31 7.16
N LYS A 26 13.72 0.58 6.53
CA LYS A 26 13.72 0.72 5.06
C LYS A 26 14.34 -0.51 4.40
N GLY A 27 14.08 -0.68 3.10
CA GLY A 27 14.67 -1.74 2.30
C GLY A 27 14.08 -3.12 2.57
N LYS A 28 12.95 -3.20 3.27
CA LYS A 28 12.32 -4.47 3.64
C LYS A 28 10.86 -4.53 3.21
N VAL A 29 10.41 -5.75 2.94
CA VAL A 29 9.02 -6.14 2.76
C VAL A 29 8.54 -6.80 4.05
N TYR A 30 7.50 -6.26 4.66
CA TYR A 30 6.86 -6.79 5.86
C TYR A 30 5.50 -7.38 5.51
N ALA A 31 5.22 -8.58 6.01
CA ALA A 31 3.90 -9.18 5.95
C ALA A 31 3.22 -9.12 7.32
N LEU A 32 2.12 -8.39 7.43
CA LEU A 32 1.25 -8.41 8.61
C LEU A 32 0.29 -9.58 8.47
N ILE A 33 0.41 -10.58 9.33
CA ILE A 33 -0.46 -11.76 9.33
C ILE A 33 -1.34 -11.81 10.57
N GLY A 34 -2.41 -12.59 10.53
CA GLY A 34 -3.32 -12.79 11.64
C GLY A 34 -4.77 -12.94 11.19
N LYS A 35 -5.65 -13.29 12.13
CA LYS A 35 -7.09 -13.50 11.86
C LYS A 35 -7.76 -12.22 11.33
N SER A 36 -8.88 -12.37 10.62
CA SER A 36 -9.75 -11.24 10.28
C SER A 36 -10.17 -10.50 11.55
N GLY A 37 -10.16 -9.16 11.50
CA GLY A 37 -10.40 -8.31 12.66
C GLY A 37 -9.24 -8.24 13.68
N GLY A 38 -8.06 -8.79 13.38
CA GLY A 38 -6.86 -8.73 14.23
C GLY A 38 -6.05 -7.44 14.16
N GLY A 39 -6.59 -6.36 13.53
CA GLY A 39 -5.95 -5.05 13.51
C GLY A 39 -5.02 -4.77 12.33
N LYS A 40 -4.81 -5.70 11.39
CA LYS A 40 -3.94 -5.49 10.21
C LYS A 40 -4.28 -4.23 9.43
N THR A 41 -5.52 -4.14 8.92
CA THR A 41 -6.04 -2.96 8.21
C THR A 41 -6.01 -1.71 9.08
N THR A 42 -6.31 -1.84 10.39
CA THR A 42 -6.25 -0.71 11.34
C THR A 42 -4.83 -0.17 11.43
N LEU A 43 -3.82 -1.04 11.53
CA LEU A 43 -2.43 -0.62 11.57
C LEU A 43 -2.02 0.06 10.26
N LEU A 44 -2.36 -0.52 9.10
CA LEU A 44 -2.11 0.12 7.81
C LEU A 44 -2.79 1.49 7.71
N ASN A 45 -4.05 1.60 8.14
CA ASN A 45 -4.78 2.86 8.12
C ASN A 45 -4.16 3.92 9.06
N ILE A 46 -3.65 3.53 10.22
CA ILE A 46 -2.91 4.43 11.12
C ILE A 46 -1.62 4.91 10.42
N LEU A 47 -0.84 3.99 9.86
CA LEU A 47 0.38 4.32 9.11
C LEU A 47 0.08 5.16 7.86
N GLY A 48 -1.07 4.93 7.22
CA GLY A 48 -1.58 5.71 6.11
C GLY A 48 -2.24 7.04 6.50
N LYS A 49 -2.29 7.41 7.79
CA LYS A 49 -3.03 8.60 8.30
C LYS A 49 -4.53 8.60 7.92
N LEU A 50 -5.11 7.44 7.66
CA LEU A 50 -6.54 7.25 7.40
C LEU A 50 -7.31 7.01 8.70
N GLU A 51 -6.59 6.58 9.77
CA GLU A 51 -7.16 6.32 11.09
C GLU A 51 -6.31 7.03 12.16
N LYS A 52 -6.96 7.59 13.19
CA LYS A 52 -6.30 8.25 14.31
C LYS A 52 -5.96 7.25 15.41
N ILE A 53 -4.89 7.51 16.13
CA ILE A 53 -4.52 6.78 17.35
C ILE A 53 -5.21 7.41 18.57
N ASP A 54 -5.44 6.61 19.62
CA ASP A 54 -6.03 7.07 20.88
C ASP A 54 -4.95 7.35 21.93
N GLY A 55 -3.80 6.65 21.84
CA GLY A 55 -2.63 6.85 22.72
C GLY A 55 -1.33 6.44 22.04
N GLY A 56 -0.22 6.74 22.70
CA GLY A 56 1.12 6.47 22.16
C GLY A 56 1.55 7.43 21.06
N ARG A 57 2.50 7.00 20.23
CA ARG A 57 2.98 7.79 19.08
C ARG A 57 3.53 6.89 17.97
N VAL A 58 3.50 7.40 16.74
CA VAL A 58 4.08 6.79 15.56
C VAL A 58 5.08 7.76 14.96
N LEU A 59 6.34 7.36 14.88
CA LEU A 59 7.39 8.16 14.24
C LEU A 59 7.64 7.63 12.84
N TYR A 60 7.58 8.49 11.85
CA TYR A 60 7.97 8.24 10.46
C TYR A 60 9.26 9.01 10.17
N GLN A 61 10.35 8.30 9.86
CA GLN A 61 11.68 8.90 9.65
C GLN A 61 12.10 9.84 10.81
N GLY A 62 11.79 9.45 12.05
CA GLY A 62 12.12 10.20 13.27
C GLY A 62 11.17 11.37 13.60
N LYS A 63 10.19 11.69 12.75
CA LYS A 63 9.19 12.75 13.00
C LYS A 63 7.86 12.12 13.43
N ASP A 64 7.19 12.70 14.40
CA ASP A 64 5.83 12.26 14.79
C ASP A 64 4.90 12.38 13.58
N LEU A 65 4.32 11.24 13.18
CA LEU A 65 3.48 11.12 11.98
C LEU A 65 2.32 12.12 11.99
N LYS A 66 1.75 12.42 13.16
CA LYS A 66 0.63 13.38 13.28
C LYS A 66 1.04 14.81 12.93
N THR A 67 2.33 15.17 13.10
CA THR A 67 2.84 16.52 12.80
C THR A 67 3.18 16.73 11.32
N ILE A 68 3.32 15.64 10.55
CA ILE A 68 3.56 15.73 9.11
C ILE A 68 2.26 16.17 8.43
N PRO A 69 2.25 17.23 7.59
CA PRO A 69 1.05 17.65 6.88
C PRO A 69 0.50 16.51 6.01
N THR A 70 -0.78 16.18 6.16
CA THR A 70 -1.39 15.03 5.49
C THR A 70 -1.24 15.10 3.98
N ARG A 71 -1.40 16.30 3.39
CA ARG A 71 -1.23 16.51 1.94
C ARG A 71 0.17 16.15 1.46
N GLU A 72 1.21 16.55 2.19
CA GLU A 72 2.62 16.24 1.87
C GLU A 72 2.89 14.75 2.01
N TYR A 73 2.40 14.15 3.10
CA TYR A 73 2.56 12.73 3.35
C TYR A 73 1.95 11.87 2.24
N PHE A 74 0.70 12.17 1.87
CA PHE A 74 0.02 11.47 0.77
C PHE A 74 0.68 11.74 -0.59
N ARG A 75 1.15 12.95 -0.83
CA ARG A 75 1.77 13.30 -2.11
C ARG A 75 3.13 12.61 -2.29
N ASP A 76 4.00 12.70 -1.27
CA ASP A 76 5.43 12.45 -1.44
C ASP A 76 5.93 11.17 -0.75
N GLN A 77 5.25 10.71 0.30
CA GLN A 77 5.81 9.69 1.18
C GLN A 77 5.13 8.33 1.07
N MET A 78 3.86 8.26 0.71
CA MET A 78 3.09 7.04 0.86
C MET A 78 2.26 6.69 -0.38
N GLY A 79 2.31 5.44 -0.80
CA GLY A 79 1.37 4.79 -1.72
C GLY A 79 0.51 3.79 -0.97
N TYR A 80 -0.78 3.72 -1.30
CA TYR A 80 -1.70 2.77 -0.70
C TYR A 80 -2.38 1.94 -1.78
N LEU A 81 -2.21 0.63 -1.72
CA LEU A 81 -2.94 -0.36 -2.52
C LEU A 81 -4.10 -0.89 -1.66
N PHE A 82 -5.30 -0.46 -1.98
CA PHE A 82 -6.52 -0.87 -1.30
C PHE A 82 -7.02 -2.22 -1.80
N GLN A 83 -7.74 -2.94 -0.97
CA GLN A 83 -8.40 -4.20 -1.33
C GLN A 83 -9.39 -4.05 -2.50
N ASN A 84 -10.03 -2.87 -2.63
CA ASN A 84 -10.92 -2.50 -3.73
C ASN A 84 -10.21 -1.66 -4.81
N PHE A 85 -8.90 -1.89 -5.00
CA PHE A 85 -8.02 -1.26 -6.00
C PHE A 85 -7.78 0.24 -5.80
N GLY A 86 -8.70 1.01 -5.22
CA GLY A 86 -8.59 2.46 -5.04
C GLY A 86 -8.47 3.22 -6.38
N LEU A 87 -9.21 2.77 -7.36
CA LEU A 87 -9.32 3.36 -8.70
C LEU A 87 -10.68 4.06 -8.85
N LEU A 88 -10.70 5.06 -9.72
CA LEU A 88 -11.92 5.76 -10.13
C LEU A 88 -12.56 4.96 -11.27
N GLU A 89 -13.58 4.15 -10.97
CA GLU A 89 -14.15 3.16 -11.88
C GLU A 89 -14.69 3.75 -13.18
N ASN A 90 -15.31 4.94 -13.11
CA ASN A 90 -15.88 5.62 -14.28
C ASN A 90 -14.85 6.43 -15.08
N GLN A 91 -13.60 6.46 -14.65
CA GLN A 91 -12.51 7.14 -15.34
C GLN A 91 -11.71 6.14 -16.19
N SER A 92 -10.92 6.67 -17.13
CA SER A 92 -10.01 5.84 -17.94
C SER A 92 -8.79 5.38 -17.15
N ILE A 93 -8.06 4.40 -17.70
CA ILE A 93 -6.75 4.00 -17.20
C ILE A 93 -5.84 5.21 -17.09
N LYS A 94 -5.74 6.01 -18.15
CA LYS A 94 -4.94 7.23 -18.21
C LYS A 94 -5.26 8.21 -17.08
N GLU A 95 -6.55 8.53 -16.88
CA GLU A 95 -7.00 9.43 -15.82
C GLU A 95 -6.65 8.91 -14.43
N ASN A 96 -6.72 7.59 -14.21
CA ASN A 96 -6.28 6.97 -12.96
C ASN A 96 -4.76 7.00 -12.77
N LEU A 97 -4.00 6.77 -13.86
CA LEU A 97 -2.54 6.85 -13.83
C LEU A 97 -2.04 8.28 -13.64
N ASP A 98 -2.76 9.29 -14.12
CA ASP A 98 -2.45 10.70 -13.89
C ASP A 98 -2.40 11.07 -12.40
N LEU A 99 -3.13 10.37 -11.55
CA LEU A 99 -3.05 10.54 -10.10
C LEU A 99 -1.67 10.16 -9.52
N GLY A 100 -0.91 9.31 -10.21
CA GLY A 100 0.47 8.97 -9.85
C GLY A 100 1.45 10.13 -10.03
N PHE A 101 1.10 11.16 -10.82
CA PHE A 101 1.96 12.32 -11.07
C PHE A 101 1.67 13.51 -10.16
N VAL A 102 0.76 13.38 -9.19
CA VAL A 102 0.43 14.49 -8.28
C VAL A 102 1.68 14.96 -7.53
N GLY A 103 2.03 16.23 -7.71
CA GLY A 103 3.23 16.84 -7.13
C GLY A 103 4.48 16.75 -8.01
N GLN A 104 4.45 16.02 -9.12
CA GLN A 104 5.56 15.93 -10.08
C GLN A 104 5.42 17.00 -11.17
N LYS A 105 6.56 17.60 -11.55
CA LYS A 105 6.62 18.52 -12.70
C LYS A 105 7.00 17.71 -13.94
N THR A 106 6.02 17.34 -14.74
CA THR A 106 6.18 16.53 -15.95
C THR A 106 5.40 17.14 -17.10
N SER A 107 5.93 17.05 -18.33
CA SER A 107 5.22 17.43 -19.55
C SER A 107 4.11 16.41 -19.89
N LYS A 108 3.18 16.77 -20.76
CA LYS A 108 2.15 15.84 -21.25
C LYS A 108 2.74 14.64 -22.00
N VAL A 109 3.79 14.89 -22.80
CA VAL A 109 4.48 13.83 -23.56
C VAL A 109 5.15 12.85 -22.61
N GLU A 110 5.97 13.35 -21.68
CA GLU A 110 6.65 12.52 -20.66
C GLU A 110 5.66 11.71 -19.83
N ARG A 111 4.51 12.28 -19.44
CA ARG A 111 3.48 11.52 -18.70
C ARG A 111 2.96 10.34 -19.51
N LEU A 112 2.65 10.58 -20.80
CA LEU A 112 2.14 9.52 -21.67
C LEU A 112 3.16 8.39 -21.83
N GLU A 113 4.42 8.72 -22.09
CA GLU A 113 5.50 7.74 -22.20
C GLU A 113 5.62 6.91 -20.91
N ARG A 114 5.68 7.57 -19.75
CA ARG A 114 5.77 6.90 -18.44
C ARG A 114 4.52 6.08 -18.10
N GLN A 115 3.33 6.48 -18.55
CA GLN A 115 2.10 5.68 -18.38
C GLN A 115 2.18 4.39 -19.18
N VAL A 116 2.62 4.45 -20.42
CA VAL A 116 2.83 3.25 -21.26
C VAL A 116 3.86 2.32 -20.62
N GLU A 117 5.04 2.85 -20.26
CA GLU A 117 6.07 2.07 -19.58
C GLU A 117 5.57 1.43 -18.27
N ALA A 118 4.74 2.13 -17.50
CA ALA A 118 4.19 1.60 -16.26
C ALA A 118 3.20 0.46 -16.52
N LEU A 119 2.39 0.54 -17.58
CA LEU A 119 1.52 -0.56 -17.99
C LEU A 119 2.32 -1.77 -18.49
N GLU A 120 3.37 -1.55 -19.26
CA GLU A 120 4.27 -2.62 -19.71
C GLU A 120 4.91 -3.35 -18.52
N LYS A 121 5.38 -2.60 -17.50
CA LYS A 121 5.98 -3.15 -16.27
C LYS A 121 5.02 -4.04 -15.47
N VAL A 122 3.72 -3.85 -15.62
CA VAL A 122 2.69 -4.67 -14.95
C VAL A 122 1.99 -5.64 -15.91
N ASN A 123 2.60 -5.93 -17.06
CA ASN A 123 2.11 -6.84 -18.10
C ASN A 123 0.73 -6.44 -18.67
N LEU A 124 0.46 -5.14 -18.78
CA LEU A 124 -0.77 -4.56 -19.32
C LEU A 124 -0.54 -3.68 -20.56
N GLY A 125 0.60 -3.80 -21.24
CA GLY A 125 0.92 -3.01 -22.42
C GLY A 125 -0.04 -3.21 -23.61
N TYR A 126 -0.92 -4.23 -23.55
CA TYR A 126 -1.96 -4.47 -24.54
C TYR A 126 -3.24 -3.65 -24.34
N LEU A 127 -3.40 -2.99 -23.17
CA LEU A 127 -4.60 -2.20 -22.87
C LEU A 127 -4.50 -0.81 -23.45
N ASP A 128 -5.66 -0.28 -23.90
CA ASP A 128 -5.79 1.11 -24.32
C ASP A 128 -5.90 2.02 -23.10
N LEU A 129 -5.11 3.08 -23.04
CA LEU A 129 -5.13 4.07 -21.97
C LEU A 129 -6.50 4.76 -21.80
N GLU A 130 -7.30 4.88 -22.85
CA GLU A 130 -8.65 5.46 -22.79
C GLU A 130 -9.72 4.46 -22.32
N GLN A 131 -9.36 3.18 -22.15
CA GLN A 131 -10.27 2.15 -21.64
C GLN A 131 -10.71 2.48 -20.21
N LYS A 132 -12.00 2.28 -19.90
CA LYS A 132 -12.56 2.57 -18.56
C LYS A 132 -12.27 1.45 -17.57
N ILE A 133 -12.00 1.81 -16.32
CA ILE A 133 -11.65 0.84 -15.26
C ILE A 133 -12.72 -0.22 -15.05
N TYR A 134 -14.01 0.14 -15.10
CA TYR A 134 -15.11 -0.83 -14.89
C TYR A 134 -15.17 -1.94 -15.95
N THR A 135 -14.44 -1.83 -17.06
CA THR A 135 -14.36 -2.86 -18.11
C THR A 135 -13.23 -3.86 -17.88
N LEU A 136 -12.39 -3.63 -16.90
CA LEU A 136 -11.24 -4.46 -16.57
C LEU A 136 -11.64 -5.65 -15.70
N SER A 137 -10.91 -6.77 -15.84
CA SER A 137 -10.93 -7.83 -14.84
C SER A 137 -10.33 -7.35 -13.50
N GLY A 138 -10.63 -8.07 -12.42
CA GLY A 138 -10.07 -7.74 -11.10
C GLY A 138 -8.53 -7.73 -11.09
N GLY A 139 -7.91 -8.70 -11.78
CA GLY A 139 -6.45 -8.76 -11.92
C GLY A 139 -5.86 -7.58 -12.70
N GLU A 140 -6.50 -7.19 -13.81
CA GLU A 140 -6.09 -6.00 -14.58
C GLU A 140 -6.25 -4.72 -13.76
N ALA A 141 -7.38 -4.53 -13.07
CA ALA A 141 -7.61 -3.37 -12.22
C ALA A 141 -6.55 -3.27 -11.10
N GLN A 142 -6.20 -4.40 -10.46
CA GLN A 142 -5.14 -4.43 -9.45
C GLN A 142 -3.78 -4.07 -10.03
N ARG A 143 -3.45 -4.57 -11.23
CA ARG A 143 -2.19 -4.20 -11.90
C ARG A 143 -2.18 -2.72 -12.34
N VAL A 144 -3.31 -2.13 -12.74
CA VAL A 144 -3.41 -0.68 -12.98
C VAL A 144 -3.17 0.11 -11.68
N ALA A 145 -3.71 -0.33 -10.54
CA ALA A 145 -3.43 0.30 -9.25
C ALA A 145 -1.93 0.21 -8.88
N LEU A 146 -1.29 -0.89 -9.21
CA LEU A 146 0.16 -1.06 -9.03
C LEU A 146 0.95 -0.15 -9.99
N ALA A 147 0.56 -0.04 -11.27
CA ALA A 147 1.16 0.88 -12.24
C ALA A 147 1.06 2.34 -11.76
N LYS A 148 -0.08 2.76 -11.23
CA LYS A 148 -0.25 4.07 -10.56
C LYS A 148 0.74 4.26 -9.42
N THR A 149 0.99 3.23 -8.62
CA THR A 149 1.94 3.26 -7.51
C THR A 149 3.39 3.35 -8.00
N ILE A 150 3.72 2.65 -9.09
CA ILE A 150 5.03 2.74 -9.78
C ILE A 150 5.29 4.17 -10.24
N LEU A 151 4.31 4.81 -10.89
CA LEU A 151 4.41 6.21 -11.36
C LEU A 151 4.60 7.20 -10.22
N LYS A 152 3.95 6.97 -9.10
CA LYS A 152 4.10 7.77 -7.90
C LYS A 152 5.46 7.60 -7.23
N ASN A 153 6.03 6.39 -7.29
CA ASN A 153 7.34 6.02 -6.74
C ASN A 153 7.54 6.40 -5.26
N PRO A 154 6.64 6.02 -4.34
CA PRO A 154 6.70 6.44 -2.95
C PRO A 154 7.73 5.61 -2.16
N PRO A 155 8.39 6.19 -1.12
CA PRO A 155 9.30 5.46 -0.23
C PRO A 155 8.60 4.50 0.74
N LEU A 156 7.28 4.63 0.93
CA LEU A 156 6.44 3.71 1.70
C LEU A 156 5.28 3.21 0.85
N ILE A 157 5.13 1.90 0.73
CA ILE A 157 3.96 1.26 0.11
C ILE A 157 3.22 0.48 1.19
N LEU A 158 1.94 0.78 1.35
CA LEU A 158 1.00 0.04 2.18
C LEU A 158 0.06 -0.74 1.27
N ALA A 159 -0.11 -2.03 1.50
CA ALA A 159 -0.98 -2.89 0.70
C ALA A 159 -1.91 -3.68 1.62
N ASP A 160 -3.22 -3.47 1.48
CA ASP A 160 -4.23 -4.14 2.29
C ASP A 160 -4.91 -5.22 1.45
N GLU A 161 -4.60 -6.49 1.76
CA GLU A 161 -5.11 -7.68 1.06
C GLU A 161 -5.04 -7.56 -0.48
N PRO A 162 -3.86 -7.22 -1.06
CA PRO A 162 -3.75 -6.82 -2.48
C PRO A 162 -4.12 -7.93 -3.47
N THR A 163 -4.36 -9.15 -3.00
CA THR A 163 -4.69 -10.31 -3.85
C THR A 163 -6.00 -10.99 -3.45
N ALA A 164 -6.77 -10.43 -2.51
CA ALA A 164 -7.95 -11.10 -1.96
C ALA A 164 -9.06 -11.41 -2.98
N ALA A 165 -9.16 -10.60 -4.04
CA ALA A 165 -10.18 -10.73 -5.09
C ALA A 165 -9.64 -11.42 -6.36
N LEU A 166 -8.43 -12.00 -6.31
CA LEU A 166 -7.74 -12.58 -7.47
C LEU A 166 -7.65 -14.10 -7.36
N ASP A 167 -7.67 -14.76 -8.51
CA ASP A 167 -7.28 -16.17 -8.62
C ASP A 167 -5.78 -16.36 -8.28
N PRO A 168 -5.34 -17.62 -8.06
CA PRO A 168 -3.96 -17.90 -7.64
C PRO A 168 -2.88 -17.38 -8.60
N GLU A 169 -3.09 -17.47 -9.91
CA GLU A 169 -2.12 -17.08 -10.94
C GLU A 169 -1.94 -15.54 -10.94
N ASN A 170 -3.05 -14.80 -11.03
CA ASN A 170 -3.02 -13.33 -10.92
C ASN A 170 -2.50 -12.85 -9.55
N SER A 171 -2.81 -13.60 -8.47
CA SER A 171 -2.28 -13.30 -7.13
C SER A 171 -0.75 -13.38 -7.09
N GLU A 172 -0.18 -14.42 -7.66
CA GLU A 172 1.26 -14.61 -7.70
C GLU A 172 1.95 -13.52 -8.54
N GLU A 173 1.38 -13.20 -9.70
CA GLU A 173 1.90 -12.14 -10.58
C GLU A 173 1.92 -10.77 -9.88
N VAL A 174 0.79 -10.35 -9.30
CA VAL A 174 0.68 -9.08 -8.58
C VAL A 174 1.67 -9.03 -7.42
N MET A 175 1.86 -10.13 -6.69
CA MET A 175 2.81 -10.19 -5.59
C MET A 175 4.25 -10.11 -6.05
N ASN A 176 4.62 -10.77 -7.14
CA ASN A 176 5.97 -10.67 -7.72
C ASN A 176 6.27 -9.23 -8.14
N LEU A 177 5.31 -8.56 -8.79
CA LEU A 177 5.44 -7.16 -9.17
C LEU A 177 5.58 -6.25 -7.95
N LEU A 178 4.73 -6.42 -6.92
CA LEU A 178 4.76 -5.60 -5.71
C LEU A 178 6.07 -5.75 -4.92
N VAL A 179 6.51 -6.99 -4.70
CA VAL A 179 7.79 -7.28 -4.01
C VAL A 179 8.97 -6.82 -4.85
N GLY A 180 8.88 -6.93 -6.18
CA GLY A 180 9.88 -6.43 -7.12
C GLY A 180 10.09 -4.91 -7.09
N LEU A 181 9.15 -4.15 -6.49
CA LEU A 181 9.34 -2.70 -6.26
C LEU A 181 10.30 -2.40 -5.10
N LYS A 182 10.71 -3.40 -4.32
CA LYS A 182 11.65 -3.25 -3.21
C LYS A 182 12.98 -2.65 -3.71
N ASP A 183 13.48 -1.65 -2.99
CA ASP A 183 14.83 -1.10 -3.10
C ASP A 183 15.33 -0.72 -1.69
N GLU A 184 16.60 -0.30 -1.58
CA GLU A 184 17.23 0.03 -0.27
C GLU A 184 16.54 1.15 0.50
N ASN A 185 15.75 1.99 -0.15
CA ASN A 185 15.08 3.14 0.45
C ASN A 185 13.58 2.93 0.64
N ARG A 186 13.00 1.92 0.00
CA ARG A 186 11.56 1.65 0.03
C ARG A 186 11.19 0.61 1.07
N MET A 187 10.15 0.90 1.82
CA MET A 187 9.49 -0.01 2.72
C MET A 187 8.16 -0.44 2.12
N ILE A 188 7.87 -1.73 2.15
CA ILE A 188 6.59 -2.28 1.69
C ILE A 188 5.97 -3.03 2.88
N ILE A 189 4.74 -2.69 3.25
CA ILE A 189 4.00 -3.35 4.34
C ILE A 189 2.71 -3.92 3.75
N ILE A 190 2.54 -5.22 3.84
CA ILE A 190 1.44 -5.96 3.23
C ILE A 190 0.62 -6.64 4.33
N ALA A 191 -0.64 -6.26 4.49
CA ALA A 191 -1.58 -7.01 5.29
C ALA A 191 -2.17 -8.15 4.45
N THR A 192 -2.08 -9.38 4.94
CA THR A 192 -2.58 -10.54 4.20
C THR A 192 -2.86 -11.74 5.08
N HIS A 193 -3.75 -12.61 4.63
CA HIS A 193 -3.96 -13.94 5.17
C HIS A 193 -3.46 -15.06 4.23
N ASN A 194 -2.90 -14.70 3.06
CA ASN A 194 -2.46 -15.64 2.04
C ASN A 194 -1.00 -16.06 2.27
N PRO A 195 -0.71 -17.39 2.46
CA PRO A 195 0.65 -17.89 2.63
C PRO A 195 1.59 -17.59 1.46
N LEU A 196 1.08 -17.56 0.23
CA LEU A 196 1.88 -17.24 -0.96
C LEU A 196 2.47 -15.82 -0.89
N VAL A 197 1.80 -14.94 -0.16
CA VAL A 197 2.22 -13.55 0.02
C VAL A 197 3.31 -13.41 1.08
N TRP A 198 3.08 -13.94 2.29
CA TRP A 198 4.04 -13.73 3.37
C TRP A 198 5.35 -14.50 3.20
N ASN A 199 5.35 -15.61 2.43
CA ASN A 199 6.57 -16.34 2.09
C ASN A 199 7.55 -15.54 1.22
N LYS A 200 7.10 -14.44 0.61
CA LYS A 200 7.91 -13.52 -0.21
C LYS A 200 8.37 -12.28 0.60
N ALA A 201 7.92 -12.13 1.84
CA ALA A 201 8.32 -11.03 2.70
C ALA A 201 9.69 -11.30 3.36
N ASP A 202 10.43 -10.22 3.66
CA ASP A 202 11.68 -10.33 4.44
C ASP A 202 11.40 -10.62 5.91
N GLU A 203 10.29 -10.07 6.44
CA GLU A 203 9.88 -10.26 7.83
C GLU A 203 8.36 -10.46 7.93
N ILE A 204 7.97 -11.40 8.78
CA ILE A 204 6.56 -11.66 9.09
C ILE A 204 6.25 -11.10 10.47
N ILE A 205 5.19 -10.32 10.56
CA ILE A 205 4.68 -9.74 11.80
C ILE A 205 3.33 -10.37 12.11
N ASP A 206 3.31 -11.24 13.12
CA ASP A 206 2.07 -11.86 13.58
C ASP A 206 1.31 -10.92 14.51
N MET A 207 0.17 -10.44 14.06
CA MET A 207 -0.67 -9.52 14.85
C MET A 207 -1.22 -10.17 16.13
N ARG A 208 -1.20 -11.52 16.24
CA ARG A 208 -1.62 -12.22 17.46
C ARG A 208 -0.62 -12.03 18.59
N GLU A 209 0.66 -11.91 18.25
CA GLU A 209 1.74 -11.68 19.23
C GLU A 209 1.76 -10.22 19.70
N LEU A 210 1.26 -9.31 18.87
CA LEU A 210 1.23 -7.88 19.14
C LEU A 210 -0.05 -7.42 19.85
N ALA A 211 -1.14 -8.17 19.76
CA ALA A 211 -2.46 -7.83 20.33
C ALA A 211 -2.60 -8.20 21.82
N HIS A 212 -1.57 -8.74 22.45
CA HIS A 212 -1.60 -9.19 23.84
C HIS A 212 -0.65 -8.35 24.69
N VAL A 213 -1.18 -7.28 25.25
CA VAL A 213 -0.89 -6.86 26.62
C VAL A 213 -2.12 -6.19 27.19
#